data_2786b531fae5d03ce1ad239d82bc376d
#
_entry.id   2786b531fae5d03ce1ad239d82bc376d
#
_cell.length_a   1.000
_cell.length_b   1.000
_cell.length_c   1.000
_cell.angle_alpha   90.00
_cell.angle_beta   90.00
_cell.angle_gamma   90.00
#
_symmetry.space_group_name_H-M   'P 1'
#
loop_
_entity.id
_entity.type
_entity.pdbx_description
1 polymer ?
#
loop_
_entity_poly.entity_id
_entity_poly.type
_entity_poly.pdbx_seq_one_letter_code
_entity_poly.pdbx_strand_id
1 'polypeptide(L)'
;MKALAFVLAVFFAGSAAGPVEAASTPTVAYAKGYARYTLGATQYACLDAIATRESHWNPLSHNRTSGAHGVGQALPWTKMRRFGPDAWHNPVTQVKWMTAYVHARYGSACNAWAFWQQHGWY
;
A
#
# COMPACT_ATOMS: atom_id res chain seq x y z
N MET A 1 23.99 -66.37 -20.20
CA MET A 1 24.21 -64.95 -19.94
C MET A 1 22.92 -64.32 -19.57
N LYS A 2 22.74 -63.92 -18.28
CA LYS A 2 21.52 -63.26 -17.82
C LYS A 2 21.74 -61.76 -17.93
N ALA A 3 20.96 -61.10 -18.80
CA ALA A 3 20.93 -59.66 -18.87
C ALA A 3 20.19 -59.10 -17.68
N LEU A 4 20.89 -58.36 -16.82
CA LEU A 4 20.25 -57.57 -15.76
C LEU A 4 19.62 -56.34 -16.42
N ALA A 5 18.28 -56.31 -16.44
CA ALA A 5 17.58 -55.09 -16.79
C ALA A 5 17.57 -54.17 -15.55
N PHE A 6 18.33 -53.10 -15.62
CA PHE A 6 18.20 -51.99 -14.66
C PHE A 6 16.93 -51.24 -14.98
N VAL A 7 15.90 -51.43 -14.13
CA VAL A 7 14.72 -50.57 -14.14
C VAL A 7 15.09 -49.28 -13.41
N LEU A 8 15.31 -48.21 -14.15
CA LEU A 8 15.47 -46.90 -13.61
C LEU A 8 14.08 -46.45 -13.12
N ALA A 9 13.84 -46.54 -11.81
CA ALA A 9 12.69 -45.95 -11.20
C ALA A 9 12.90 -44.43 -11.18
N VAL A 10 12.26 -43.73 -12.11
CA VAL A 10 12.19 -42.27 -12.08
C VAL A 10 11.20 -41.88 -10.98
N PHE A 11 11.75 -41.56 -9.83
CA PHE A 11 10.95 -40.91 -8.79
C PHE A 11 10.63 -39.48 -9.25
N PHE A 12 9.43 -39.25 -9.78
CA PHE A 12 8.87 -37.92 -9.80
C PHE A 12 8.59 -37.57 -8.35
N ALA A 13 9.50 -36.81 -7.73
CA ALA A 13 9.17 -36.06 -6.54
C ALA A 13 8.14 -35.00 -6.98
N GLY A 14 6.85 -35.34 -6.88
CA GLY A 14 5.79 -34.37 -6.98
C GLY A 14 6.06 -33.37 -5.86
N SER A 15 6.43 -32.12 -6.20
CA SER A 15 6.41 -31.03 -5.27
C SER A 15 4.94 -30.90 -4.84
N ALA A 16 4.62 -31.41 -3.62
CA ALA A 16 3.37 -31.09 -2.99
C ALA A 16 3.39 -29.59 -2.83
N ALA A 17 2.63 -28.88 -3.69
CA ALA A 17 2.34 -27.48 -3.46
C ALA A 17 1.64 -27.41 -2.09
N GLY A 18 2.34 -26.88 -1.07
CA GLY A 18 1.71 -26.57 0.20
C GLY A 18 0.56 -25.63 -0.03
N PRO A 19 -0.39 -25.51 0.92
CA PRO A 19 -1.49 -24.57 0.82
C PRO A 19 -0.91 -23.19 0.48
N VAL A 20 -1.40 -22.58 -0.61
CA VAL A 20 -1.04 -21.20 -0.95
C VAL A 20 -1.67 -20.34 0.14
N GLU A 21 -0.82 -19.84 1.07
CA GLU A 21 -1.27 -18.84 2.02
C GLU A 21 -1.69 -17.61 1.25
N ALA A 22 -2.90 -17.12 1.53
CA ALA A 22 -3.33 -15.84 1.00
C ALA A 22 -2.30 -14.78 1.43
N ALA A 23 -1.83 -13.96 0.48
CA ALA A 23 -0.90 -12.88 0.77
C ALA A 23 -1.47 -12.01 1.90
N SER A 24 -0.71 -11.86 2.99
CA SER A 24 -1.11 -11.00 4.11
C SER A 24 -1.13 -9.54 3.66
N THR A 25 -2.07 -8.77 4.20
CA THR A 25 -2.09 -7.31 3.99
C THR A 25 -0.78 -6.70 4.49
N PRO A 26 -0.11 -5.86 3.69
CA PRO A 26 1.09 -5.16 4.13
C PRO A 26 0.85 -4.34 5.40
N THR A 27 1.87 -4.23 6.24
CA THR A 27 1.82 -3.43 7.45
C THR A 27 1.93 -1.94 7.16
N VAL A 28 1.52 -1.11 8.11
CA VAL A 28 1.75 0.35 8.07
C VAL A 28 3.25 0.66 8.02
N ALA A 29 4.08 -0.08 8.76
CA ALA A 29 5.53 0.09 8.70
C ALA A 29 6.09 -0.14 7.30
N TYR A 30 5.60 -1.16 6.60
CA TYR A 30 5.96 -1.42 5.21
C TYR A 30 5.49 -0.30 4.29
N ALA A 31 4.27 0.19 4.45
CA ALA A 31 3.74 1.30 3.66
C ALA A 31 4.55 2.59 3.85
N LYS A 32 4.99 2.88 5.07
CA LYS A 32 5.89 4.01 5.35
C LYS A 32 7.24 3.85 4.65
N GLY A 33 7.83 2.67 4.70
CA GLY A 33 9.08 2.34 3.99
C GLY A 33 8.93 2.50 2.48
N TYR A 34 7.84 2.02 1.93
CA TYR A 34 7.51 2.19 0.51
C TYR A 34 7.41 3.67 0.12
N ALA A 35 6.68 4.47 0.90
CA ALA A 35 6.54 5.90 0.66
C ALA A 35 7.89 6.63 0.72
N ARG A 36 8.71 6.31 1.71
CA ARG A 36 10.04 6.90 1.87
C ARG A 36 10.96 6.55 0.70
N TYR A 37 10.95 5.30 0.27
CA TYR A 37 11.73 4.86 -0.89
C TYR A 37 11.29 5.56 -2.17
N THR A 38 9.97 5.69 -2.38
CA THR A 38 9.41 6.29 -3.59
C THR A 38 9.61 7.81 -3.65
N LEU A 39 9.45 8.50 -2.53
CA LEU A 39 9.43 9.97 -2.48
C LEU A 39 10.79 10.58 -2.11
N GLY A 40 11.65 9.84 -1.44
CA GLY A 40 12.82 10.37 -0.75
C GLY A 40 12.48 10.97 0.61
N ALA A 41 13.49 11.17 1.45
CA ALA A 41 13.30 11.51 2.86
C ALA A 41 12.54 12.82 3.10
N THR A 42 12.83 13.86 2.32
CA THR A 42 12.23 15.20 2.49
C THR A 42 10.74 15.18 2.14
N GLN A 43 10.38 14.66 0.97
CA GLN A 43 8.99 14.59 0.54
C GLN A 43 8.19 13.59 1.38
N TYR A 44 8.82 12.49 1.79
CA TYR A 44 8.20 11.56 2.72
C TYR A 44 7.86 12.22 4.06
N ALA A 45 8.73 13.03 4.62
CA ALA A 45 8.47 13.73 5.89
C ALA A 45 7.20 14.61 5.79
N CYS A 46 6.98 15.25 4.66
CA CYS A 46 5.77 16.04 4.40
C CYS A 46 4.53 15.15 4.26
N LEU A 47 4.62 14.05 3.53
CA LEU A 47 3.51 13.10 3.39
C LEU A 47 3.16 12.47 4.75
N ASP A 48 4.16 12.10 5.52
CA ASP A 48 4.01 11.55 6.88
C ASP A 48 3.28 12.54 7.80
N ALA A 49 3.61 13.82 7.73
CA ALA A 49 2.93 14.86 8.50
C ALA A 49 1.43 14.91 8.15
N ILE A 50 1.07 14.86 6.86
CA ILE A 50 -0.32 14.84 6.43
C ILE A 50 -1.02 13.56 6.90
N ALA A 51 -0.45 12.39 6.63
CA ALA A 51 -1.02 11.10 7.01
C ALA A 51 -1.24 10.97 8.52
N THR A 52 -0.31 11.49 9.30
CA THR A 52 -0.43 11.51 10.76
C THR A 52 -1.62 12.36 11.20
N ARG A 53 -1.80 13.55 10.62
CA ARG A 53 -2.92 14.45 10.92
C ARG A 53 -4.26 13.89 10.45
N GLU A 54 -4.29 13.28 9.26
CA GLU A 54 -5.53 12.77 8.68
C GLU A 54 -6.04 11.52 9.39
N SER A 55 -5.17 10.57 9.70
CA SER A 55 -5.60 9.25 10.15
C SER A 55 -4.70 8.58 11.19
N HIS A 56 -3.59 9.22 11.61
CA HIS A 56 -2.53 8.56 12.37
C HIS A 56 -2.00 7.29 11.65
N TRP A 57 -1.94 7.33 10.33
CA TRP A 57 -1.59 6.16 9.49
C TRP A 57 -2.53 4.96 9.62
N ASN A 58 -3.73 5.14 10.11
CA ASN A 58 -4.68 4.05 10.23
C ASN A 58 -5.40 3.81 8.88
N PRO A 59 -5.13 2.67 8.20
CA PRO A 59 -5.75 2.40 6.90
C PRO A 59 -7.25 2.16 6.98
N LEU A 60 -7.81 1.92 8.16
CA LEU A 60 -9.24 1.73 8.39
C LEU A 60 -9.93 2.95 8.97
N SER A 61 -9.22 4.06 9.15
CA SER A 61 -9.82 5.31 9.61
C SER A 61 -10.90 5.77 8.64
N HIS A 62 -12.12 5.93 9.15
CA HIS A 62 -13.28 6.26 8.33
C HIS A 62 -14.11 7.36 8.98
N ASN A 63 -14.31 8.46 8.26
CA ASN A 63 -15.20 9.52 8.68
C ASN A 63 -16.63 9.18 8.25
N ARG A 64 -17.49 8.88 9.20
CA ARG A 64 -18.88 8.48 8.92
C ARG A 64 -19.73 9.60 8.35
N THR A 65 -19.37 10.84 8.56
CA THR A 65 -20.11 12.00 8.05
C THR A 65 -19.73 12.30 6.60
N SER A 66 -18.43 12.38 6.29
CA SER A 66 -17.95 12.70 4.93
C SER A 66 -17.77 11.47 4.06
N GLY A 67 -17.46 10.31 4.63
CA GLY A 67 -17.06 9.10 3.92
C GLY A 67 -15.56 9.07 3.60
N ALA A 68 -14.77 10.03 4.04
CA ALA A 68 -13.32 10.03 3.87
C ALA A 68 -12.71 8.79 4.54
N HIS A 69 -11.77 8.13 3.86
CA HIS A 69 -11.27 6.82 4.30
C HIS A 69 -9.77 6.66 4.09
N GLY A 70 -9.17 5.90 5.02
CA GLY A 70 -7.80 5.40 4.94
C GLY A 70 -6.75 6.39 5.37
N VAL A 71 -5.49 6.05 5.09
CA VAL A 71 -4.30 6.80 5.51
C VAL A 71 -4.37 8.27 5.14
N GLY A 72 -4.77 8.58 3.92
CA GLY A 72 -4.85 9.95 3.39
C GLY A 72 -6.25 10.54 3.40
N GLN A 73 -7.23 9.86 3.98
CA GLN A 73 -8.63 10.30 4.01
C GLN A 73 -9.17 10.64 2.61
N ALA A 74 -9.08 9.68 1.70
CA ALA A 74 -9.59 9.81 0.34
C ALA A 74 -11.11 9.99 0.32
N LEU A 75 -11.58 10.93 -0.51
CA LEU A 75 -13.00 11.27 -0.63
C LEU A 75 -13.40 11.46 -2.10
N PRO A 76 -14.27 10.63 -2.64
CA PRO A 76 -14.69 9.34 -2.11
C PRO A 76 -13.55 8.31 -2.09
N TRP A 77 -13.59 7.38 -1.17
CA TRP A 77 -12.55 6.37 -1.02
C TRP A 77 -12.35 5.50 -2.29
N THR A 78 -13.38 5.38 -3.10
CA THR A 78 -13.36 4.62 -4.36
C THR A 78 -12.35 5.14 -5.37
N LYS A 79 -11.88 6.38 -5.23
CA LYS A 79 -10.77 6.93 -6.04
C LYS A 79 -9.49 6.10 -5.90
N MET A 80 -9.30 5.45 -4.77
CA MET A 80 -8.12 4.63 -4.50
C MET A 80 -8.14 3.30 -5.26
N ARG A 81 -9.30 2.84 -5.75
CA ARG A 81 -9.44 1.54 -6.45
C ARG A 81 -8.60 1.42 -7.71
N ARG A 82 -8.31 2.53 -8.38
CA ARG A 82 -7.43 2.52 -9.55
C ARG A 82 -6.00 2.09 -9.23
N PHE A 83 -5.62 2.09 -7.95
CA PHE A 83 -4.31 1.67 -7.47
C PHE A 83 -4.31 0.25 -6.90
N GLY A 84 -5.46 -0.36 -6.75
CA GLY A 84 -5.63 -1.74 -6.32
C GLY A 84 -7.04 -2.03 -5.81
N PRO A 85 -7.54 -3.28 -6.00
CA PRO A 85 -8.88 -3.68 -5.54
C PRO A 85 -8.99 -3.76 -4.01
N ASP A 86 -7.86 -3.80 -3.31
CA ASP A 86 -7.72 -3.88 -1.85
C ASP A 86 -7.59 -2.50 -1.18
N ALA A 87 -7.97 -1.44 -1.88
CA ALA A 87 -7.81 -0.05 -1.45
C ALA A 87 -8.48 0.27 -0.11
N TRP A 88 -9.51 -0.49 0.28
CA TRP A 88 -10.18 -0.25 1.55
C TRP A 88 -9.29 -0.50 2.77
N HIS A 89 -8.39 -1.46 2.71
CA HIS A 89 -7.62 -1.90 3.87
C HIS A 89 -6.10 -1.96 3.66
N ASN A 90 -5.61 -1.88 2.42
CA ASN A 90 -4.18 -1.97 2.15
C ASN A 90 -3.52 -0.60 2.21
N PRO A 91 -2.67 -0.33 3.23
CA PRO A 91 -2.02 0.96 3.38
C PRO A 91 -1.07 1.31 2.23
N VAL A 92 -0.49 0.33 1.54
CA VAL A 92 0.37 0.58 0.37
C VAL A 92 -0.46 1.12 -0.80
N THR A 93 -1.60 0.48 -1.09
CA THR A 93 -2.52 0.96 -2.13
C THR A 93 -3.02 2.37 -1.82
N GLN A 94 -3.33 2.65 -0.57
CA GLN A 94 -3.76 3.98 -0.11
C GLN A 94 -2.65 5.03 -0.25
N VAL A 95 -1.41 4.67 0.04
CA VAL A 95 -0.24 5.55 -0.14
C VAL A 95 0.05 5.81 -1.62
N LYS A 96 -0.13 4.82 -2.49
CA LYS A 96 -0.01 5.02 -3.94
C LYS A 96 -0.99 6.09 -4.45
N TRP A 97 -2.24 6.01 -4.00
CA TRP A 97 -3.22 7.04 -4.30
C TRP A 97 -2.82 8.39 -3.74
N MET A 98 -2.44 8.45 -2.46
CA MET A 98 -2.09 9.69 -1.78
C MET A 98 -0.92 10.40 -2.46
N THR A 99 0.10 9.65 -2.85
CA THR A 99 1.26 10.17 -3.60
C THR A 99 0.84 10.76 -4.93
N ALA A 100 0.04 10.02 -5.70
CA ALA A 100 -0.48 10.53 -6.99
C ALA A 100 -1.35 11.77 -6.81
N TYR A 101 -2.19 11.80 -5.78
CA TYR A 101 -3.06 12.93 -5.47
C TYR A 101 -2.29 14.20 -5.13
N VAL A 102 -1.30 14.12 -4.23
CA VAL A 102 -0.52 15.31 -3.86
C VAL A 102 0.31 15.85 -5.03
N HIS A 103 0.84 14.98 -5.88
CA HIS A 103 1.56 15.41 -7.08
C HIS A 103 0.64 16.10 -8.09
N ALA A 104 -0.53 15.51 -8.36
CA ALA A 104 -1.47 16.06 -9.33
C ALA A 104 -2.05 17.41 -8.88
N ARG A 105 -2.37 17.54 -7.60
CA ARG A 105 -3.05 18.73 -7.08
C ARG A 105 -2.10 19.83 -6.62
N TYR A 106 -0.98 19.48 -6.01
CA TYR A 106 -0.08 20.43 -5.36
C TYR A 106 1.32 20.46 -5.96
N GLY A 107 1.66 19.52 -6.83
CA GLY A 107 2.99 19.39 -7.42
C GLY A 107 3.97 18.58 -6.58
N SER A 108 3.83 18.57 -5.26
CA SER A 108 4.67 17.80 -4.35
C SER A 108 3.99 17.56 -3.00
N ALA A 109 4.49 16.58 -2.25
CA ALA A 109 4.00 16.33 -0.90
C ALA A 109 4.27 17.51 0.04
N CYS A 110 5.40 18.18 -0.08
CA CYS A 110 5.71 19.35 0.76
C CYS A 110 4.85 20.57 0.42
N ASN A 111 4.48 20.76 -0.84
CA ASN A 111 3.50 21.78 -1.20
C ASN A 111 2.11 21.45 -0.63
N ALA A 112 1.72 20.18 -0.65
CA ALA A 112 0.47 19.74 -0.03
C ALA A 112 0.47 19.96 1.48
N TRP A 113 1.58 19.68 2.15
CA TRP A 113 1.74 19.92 3.59
C TRP A 113 1.66 21.41 3.91
N ALA A 114 2.30 22.28 3.15
CA ALA A 114 2.18 23.72 3.30
C ALA A 114 0.73 24.20 3.19
N PHE A 115 -0.03 23.67 2.23
CA PHE A 115 -1.45 23.94 2.08
C PHE A 115 -2.25 23.45 3.30
N TRP A 116 -1.99 22.22 3.75
CA TRP A 116 -2.64 21.66 4.90
C TRP A 116 -2.44 22.51 6.17
N GLN A 117 -1.24 22.99 6.39
CA GLN A 117 -0.91 23.83 7.55
C GLN A 117 -1.73 25.14 7.58
N GLN A 118 -2.07 25.66 6.41
CA GLN A 118 -2.87 26.89 6.29
C GLN A 118 -4.36 26.63 6.37
N HIS A 119 -4.85 25.47 5.91
CA HIS A 119 -6.27 25.22 5.69
C HIS A 119 -6.84 24.09 6.56
N GLY A 120 -6.01 23.20 7.10
CA GLY A 120 -6.44 22.02 7.86
C GLY A 120 -7.02 20.88 7.01
N TRP A 121 -6.81 20.93 5.69
CA TRP A 121 -7.19 19.91 4.71
C TRP A 121 -6.30 20.00 3.47
N TYR A 122 -6.43 19.03 2.59
CA TYR A 122 -5.69 19.05 1.32
C TYR A 122 -6.47 18.41 0.18
#